data_6a907005ba4fde92a9e5ecc5538a3940
#
_entry.id   6a907005ba4fde92a9e5ecc5538a3940
#
_cell.length_a   1.000
_cell.length_b   1.000
_cell.length_c   1.000
_cell.angle_alpha   90.00
_cell.angle_beta   90.00
_cell.angle_gamma   90.00
#
_symmetry.space_group_name_H-M   'P 1'
#
loop_
_entity.id
_entity.type
_entity.pdbx_description
1 polymer ?
#
loop_
_entity_poly.entity_id
_entity_poly.type
_entity_poly.pdbx_seq_one_letter_code
_entity_poly.pdbx_strand_id
1 'polypeptide(L)'
;MERKKKRLRLAALLLAAALALGLTGCESLKDNVANMLGFSSAEEVDTTNWAEATTDPIMLPDGTDATAQWTNVVANGTLYGVYNGIWTRNTGYFQVSGDSLTITACGTAEGVQEYKIALWKKVDGGAQYVDGSTGYIHTDGSNYRFTIGVLDPAAQYRLTISYDSSRYYLYGMFKAEGIVG
;
A
#
# COMPACT_ATOMS: atom_id res chain seq x y z
N MET A 1 -2.66 -12.18 -61.35
CA MET A 1 -1.88 -11.36 -60.42
C MET A 1 -2.74 -10.78 -59.28
N GLU A 2 -4.03 -10.50 -59.45
CA GLU A 2 -4.91 -9.92 -58.43
C GLU A 2 -5.24 -10.82 -57.24
N ARG A 3 -5.38 -12.14 -57.43
CA ARG A 3 -5.70 -13.07 -56.30
C ARG A 3 -4.60 -13.15 -55.25
N LYS A 4 -3.33 -12.97 -55.60
CA LYS A 4 -2.20 -12.94 -54.65
C LYS A 4 -2.24 -11.67 -53.82
N LYS A 5 -2.57 -10.50 -54.41
CA LYS A 5 -2.68 -9.22 -53.68
C LYS A 5 -3.83 -9.21 -52.68
N LYS A 6 -4.97 -9.85 -52.99
CA LYS A 6 -6.11 -9.96 -52.06
C LYS A 6 -5.77 -10.85 -50.85
N ARG A 7 -5.06 -11.98 -51.07
CA ARG A 7 -4.63 -12.87 -49.96
C ARG A 7 -3.60 -12.22 -49.03
N LEU A 8 -2.69 -11.41 -49.58
CA LEU A 8 -1.71 -10.68 -48.77
C LEU A 8 -2.34 -9.60 -47.91
N ARG A 9 -3.37 -8.89 -48.44
CA ARG A 9 -4.12 -7.88 -47.65
C ARG A 9 -4.98 -8.49 -46.57
N LEU A 10 -5.54 -9.68 -46.81
CA LEU A 10 -6.32 -10.40 -45.79
C LEU A 10 -5.41 -10.92 -44.66
N ALA A 11 -4.23 -11.42 -44.99
CA ALA A 11 -3.24 -11.87 -44.00
C ALA A 11 -2.70 -10.71 -43.14
N ALA A 12 -2.47 -9.53 -43.74
CA ALA A 12 -2.02 -8.34 -43.03
C ALA A 12 -3.11 -7.80 -42.07
N LEU A 13 -4.40 -7.86 -42.47
CA LEU A 13 -5.52 -7.46 -41.62
C LEU A 13 -5.73 -8.41 -40.44
N LEU A 14 -5.54 -9.71 -40.64
CA LEU A 14 -5.64 -10.70 -39.58
C LEU A 14 -4.48 -10.58 -38.60
N LEU A 15 -3.27 -10.24 -39.04
CA LEU A 15 -2.10 -10.04 -38.19
C LEU A 15 -2.25 -8.75 -37.35
N ALA A 16 -2.81 -7.68 -37.94
CA ALA A 16 -3.09 -6.45 -37.22
C ALA A 16 -4.21 -6.62 -36.15
N ALA A 17 -5.23 -7.41 -36.43
CA ALA A 17 -6.28 -7.74 -35.49
C ALA A 17 -5.76 -8.61 -34.33
N ALA A 18 -4.84 -9.55 -34.59
CA ALA A 18 -4.23 -10.38 -33.55
C ALA A 18 -3.28 -9.57 -32.65
N LEU A 19 -2.58 -8.57 -33.18
CA LEU A 19 -1.75 -7.65 -32.39
C LEU A 19 -2.60 -6.69 -31.54
N ALA A 20 -3.75 -6.23 -32.02
CA ALA A 20 -4.65 -5.38 -31.26
C ALA A 20 -5.34 -6.13 -30.09
N LEU A 21 -5.65 -7.42 -30.27
CA LEU A 21 -6.22 -8.26 -29.20
C LEU A 21 -5.17 -8.73 -28.18
N GLY A 22 -3.89 -8.79 -28.59
CA GLY A 22 -2.78 -9.15 -27.69
C GLY A 22 -2.38 -8.03 -26.72
N LEU A 23 -2.66 -6.77 -27.07
CA LEU A 23 -2.31 -5.62 -26.24
C LEU A 23 -3.35 -5.31 -25.13
N THR A 24 -4.61 -5.67 -25.36
CA THR A 24 -5.68 -5.45 -24.37
C THR A 24 -5.78 -6.59 -23.33
N GLY A 25 -5.21 -7.76 -23.59
CA GLY A 25 -5.22 -8.91 -22.70
C GLY A 25 -4.17 -8.87 -21.58
N CYS A 26 -3.09 -8.08 -21.75
CA CYS A 26 -2.00 -8.04 -20.76
C CYS A 26 -2.29 -7.13 -19.56
N GLU A 27 -3.10 -6.09 -19.72
CA GLU A 27 -3.46 -5.21 -18.60
C GLU A 27 -4.40 -5.92 -17.61
N SER A 28 -5.41 -6.60 -18.11
CA SER A 28 -6.35 -7.35 -17.26
C SER A 28 -5.68 -8.49 -16.46
N LEU A 29 -4.63 -9.12 -17.00
CA LEU A 29 -3.87 -10.16 -16.29
C LEU A 29 -2.92 -9.55 -15.24
N LYS A 30 -2.35 -8.38 -15.50
CA LYS A 30 -1.53 -7.64 -14.52
C LYS A 30 -2.39 -7.18 -13.36
N ASP A 31 -3.58 -6.65 -13.61
CA ASP A 31 -4.49 -6.18 -12.58
C ASP A 31 -5.01 -7.33 -11.70
N ASN A 32 -5.29 -8.49 -12.26
CA ASN A 32 -5.69 -9.67 -11.50
C ASN A 32 -4.55 -10.26 -10.66
N VAL A 33 -3.32 -10.30 -11.18
CA VAL A 33 -2.15 -10.79 -10.45
C VAL A 33 -1.74 -9.76 -9.38
N ALA A 34 -1.80 -8.46 -9.67
CA ALA A 34 -1.54 -7.41 -8.72
C ALA A 34 -2.54 -7.42 -7.55
N ASN A 35 -3.85 -7.58 -7.84
CA ASN A 35 -4.88 -7.71 -6.83
C ASN A 35 -4.72 -9.00 -5.99
N MET A 36 -4.32 -10.11 -6.59
CA MET A 36 -4.09 -11.38 -5.90
C MET A 36 -2.85 -11.35 -5.01
N LEU A 37 -1.83 -10.56 -5.37
CA LEU A 37 -0.63 -10.33 -4.58
C LEU A 37 -0.76 -9.14 -3.62
N GLY A 38 -1.88 -8.40 -3.66
CA GLY A 38 -2.10 -7.21 -2.85
C GLY A 38 -1.35 -5.96 -3.35
N PHE A 39 -0.93 -5.98 -4.62
CA PHE A 39 -0.39 -4.81 -5.31
C PHE A 39 -1.48 -4.26 -6.25
N SER A 40 -2.03 -3.10 -5.94
CA SER A 40 -2.87 -2.36 -6.87
C SER A 40 -2.01 -1.84 -8.03
N SER A 41 -2.49 -1.99 -9.26
CA SER A 41 -1.89 -1.36 -10.43
C SER A 41 -1.86 0.15 -10.25
N ALA A 42 -0.69 0.74 -10.47
CA ALA A 42 -0.42 2.17 -10.62
C ALA A 42 -1.36 3.08 -9.80
N GLU A 43 -1.09 3.18 -8.51
CA GLU A 43 -1.58 4.28 -7.69
C GLU A 43 -1.10 5.59 -8.36
N GLU A 44 -2.03 6.39 -8.87
CA GLU A 44 -1.75 7.77 -9.22
C GLU A 44 -1.24 8.42 -7.93
N VAL A 45 -0.01 8.93 -7.94
CA VAL A 45 0.61 9.55 -6.76
C VAL A 45 -0.24 10.78 -6.42
N ASP A 46 -1.19 10.61 -5.52
CA ASP A 46 -1.95 11.73 -4.95
C ASP A 46 -1.01 12.47 -4.01
N THR A 47 -0.32 13.47 -4.54
CA THR A 47 0.61 14.31 -3.80
C THR A 47 -0.05 15.17 -2.72
N THR A 48 -1.38 15.11 -2.58
CA THR A 48 -2.13 15.87 -1.56
C THR A 48 -2.08 15.23 -0.18
N ASN A 49 -1.62 13.99 -0.05
CA ASN A 49 -1.64 13.23 1.20
C ASN A 49 -0.26 13.10 1.87
N TRP A 50 0.56 14.13 1.81
CA TRP A 50 1.76 14.20 2.64
C TRP A 50 1.38 14.25 4.12
N ALA A 51 1.99 13.37 4.91
CA ALA A 51 1.84 13.39 6.36
C ALA A 51 2.50 14.66 6.93
N GLU A 52 1.87 15.27 7.93
CA GLU A 52 2.37 16.46 8.59
C GLU A 52 3.39 16.11 9.67
N ALA A 53 4.48 16.86 9.75
CA ALA A 53 5.46 16.70 10.82
C ALA A 53 4.81 16.92 12.19
N THR A 54 5.13 16.07 13.16
CA THR A 54 4.57 16.13 14.52
C THR A 54 5.62 15.84 15.58
N THR A 55 5.44 16.41 16.76
CA THR A 55 6.25 16.08 17.95
C THR A 55 5.62 14.98 18.81
N ASP A 56 4.49 14.41 18.38
CA ASP A 56 3.81 13.34 19.11
C ASP A 56 4.66 12.05 19.09
N PRO A 57 5.10 11.54 20.25
CA PRO A 57 5.98 10.41 20.30
C PRO A 57 5.27 9.09 19.98
N ILE A 58 6.02 8.15 19.40
CA ILE A 58 5.57 6.75 19.27
C ILE A 58 6.20 5.98 20.44
N MET A 59 5.39 5.72 21.48
CA MET A 59 5.82 4.95 22.65
C MET A 59 5.30 3.54 22.53
N LEU A 60 6.20 2.59 22.26
CA LEU A 60 5.83 1.18 22.14
C LEU A 60 5.35 0.62 23.50
N PRO A 61 4.34 -0.26 23.51
CA PRO A 61 3.92 -0.97 24.70
C PRO A 61 5.05 -1.81 25.30
N ASP A 62 5.02 -1.99 26.62
CA ASP A 62 5.98 -2.83 27.32
C ASP A 62 6.03 -4.25 26.75
N GLY A 63 7.25 -4.77 26.59
CA GLY A 63 7.48 -6.10 26.00
C GLY A 63 7.47 -6.14 24.47
N THR A 64 7.25 -5.02 23.78
CA THR A 64 7.38 -4.97 22.32
C THR A 64 8.86 -5.04 21.93
N ASP A 65 9.22 -6.01 21.06
CA ASP A 65 10.59 -6.10 20.55
C ASP A 65 10.83 -5.02 19.47
N ALA A 66 11.49 -3.95 19.88
CA ALA A 66 11.86 -2.83 19.00
C ALA A 66 12.95 -3.22 17.97
N THR A 67 13.58 -4.38 18.08
CA THR A 67 14.62 -4.86 17.17
C THR A 67 14.12 -5.90 16.17
N ALA A 68 12.86 -6.35 16.31
CA ALA A 68 12.26 -7.30 15.40
C ALA A 68 12.25 -6.77 13.97
N GLN A 69 12.48 -7.63 12.99
CA GLN A 69 12.38 -7.23 11.59
C GLN A 69 10.95 -6.70 11.26
N TRP A 70 9.96 -7.35 11.82
CA TRP A 70 8.56 -6.96 11.72
C TRP A 70 7.79 -7.45 12.93
N THR A 71 7.11 -6.53 13.59
CA THR A 71 6.12 -6.87 14.62
C THR A 71 5.00 -5.87 14.63
N ASN A 72 3.82 -6.29 15.04
CA ASN A 72 2.72 -5.39 15.36
C ASN A 72 1.93 -5.95 16.55
N VAL A 73 1.51 -5.04 17.41
CA VAL A 73 0.79 -5.34 18.64
C VAL A 73 -0.34 -4.32 18.85
N VAL A 74 -1.48 -4.78 19.36
CA VAL A 74 -2.60 -3.92 19.74
C VAL A 74 -2.59 -3.74 21.26
N ALA A 75 -2.64 -2.49 21.68
CA ALA A 75 -2.76 -2.14 23.09
C ALA A 75 -3.59 -0.86 23.25
N ASN A 76 -4.57 -0.87 24.15
CA ASN A 76 -5.38 0.30 24.51
C ASN A 76 -5.99 1.04 23.30
N GLY A 77 -6.57 0.31 22.34
CA GLY A 77 -7.19 0.91 21.14
C GLY A 77 -6.20 1.48 20.12
N THR A 78 -4.93 1.08 20.19
CA THR A 78 -3.87 1.52 19.30
C THR A 78 -3.11 0.31 18.75
N LEU A 79 -2.88 0.29 17.44
CA LEU A 79 -2.01 -0.67 16.77
C LEU A 79 -0.61 -0.05 16.67
N TYR A 80 0.36 -0.72 17.22
CA TYR A 80 1.78 -0.36 17.11
C TYR A 80 2.49 -1.31 16.15
N GLY A 81 3.44 -0.80 15.40
CA GLY A 81 4.27 -1.62 14.55
C GLY A 81 5.72 -1.16 14.53
N VAL A 82 6.63 -2.12 14.41
CA VAL A 82 8.07 -1.92 14.24
C VAL A 82 8.49 -2.59 12.94
N TYR A 83 9.36 -1.95 12.18
CA TYR A 83 9.94 -2.48 10.96
C TYR A 83 11.43 -2.17 10.85
N ASN A 84 12.23 -3.24 10.72
CA ASN A 84 13.68 -3.16 10.61
C ASN A 84 14.15 -3.94 9.38
N GLY A 85 14.46 -3.23 8.30
CA GLY A 85 14.95 -3.85 7.07
C GLY A 85 13.83 -4.45 6.21
N ILE A 86 12.78 -3.67 5.93
CA ILE A 86 11.68 -4.11 5.06
C ILE A 86 11.63 -3.32 3.74
N TRP A 87 10.92 -3.87 2.76
CA TRP A 87 10.42 -3.16 1.58
C TRP A 87 8.91 -2.96 1.66
N THR A 88 8.15 -4.05 1.83
CA THR A 88 6.70 -4.02 1.97
C THR A 88 6.25 -5.01 3.02
N ARG A 89 5.36 -4.60 3.91
CA ARG A 89 4.73 -5.44 4.93
C ARG A 89 3.28 -5.03 5.15
N ASN A 90 2.47 -6.03 5.48
CA ASN A 90 1.08 -5.83 5.88
C ASN A 90 0.93 -6.13 7.37
N THR A 91 0.06 -5.37 8.04
CA THR A 91 -0.41 -5.72 9.39
C THR A 91 -1.40 -6.90 9.33
N GLY A 92 -1.74 -7.46 10.49
CA GLY A 92 -2.97 -8.22 10.63
C GLY A 92 -4.20 -7.35 10.38
N TYR A 93 -5.37 -7.99 10.20
CA TYR A 93 -6.63 -7.26 10.09
C TYR A 93 -7.09 -6.76 11.47
N PHE A 94 -7.64 -5.55 11.51
CA PHE A 94 -8.22 -4.90 12.68
C PHE A 94 -9.54 -4.22 12.31
N GLN A 95 -10.34 -3.81 13.31
CA GLN A 95 -11.50 -2.95 13.15
C GLN A 95 -11.20 -1.57 13.73
N VAL A 96 -11.80 -0.53 13.15
CA VAL A 96 -11.74 0.82 13.70
C VAL A 96 -12.86 1.01 14.74
N SER A 97 -12.61 1.81 15.77
CA SER A 97 -13.59 2.10 16.82
C SER A 97 -14.57 3.22 16.44
N GLY A 98 -14.28 3.95 15.38
CA GLY A 98 -15.08 5.05 14.85
C GLY A 98 -14.95 5.12 13.34
N ASP A 99 -15.16 6.30 12.78
CA ASP A 99 -15.12 6.56 11.33
C ASP A 99 -13.75 7.06 10.85
N SER A 100 -12.73 7.04 11.69
CA SER A 100 -11.41 7.54 11.38
C SER A 100 -10.28 6.74 12.03
N LEU A 101 -9.10 6.80 11.43
CA LEU A 101 -7.86 6.19 11.91
C LEU A 101 -6.74 7.23 11.81
N THR A 102 -6.10 7.54 12.93
CA THR A 102 -4.95 8.47 12.95
C THR A 102 -3.65 7.68 13.03
N ILE A 103 -2.74 7.93 12.10
CA ILE A 103 -1.46 7.24 11.99
C ILE A 103 -0.35 8.24 12.27
N THR A 104 0.54 7.89 13.22
CA THR A 104 1.82 8.56 13.44
C THR A 104 2.93 7.57 13.13
N ALA A 105 3.88 7.96 12.29
CA ALA A 105 4.95 7.07 11.86
C ALA A 105 6.26 7.83 11.68
N CYS A 106 7.37 7.12 11.85
CA CYS A 106 8.71 7.61 11.54
C CYS A 106 9.49 6.52 10.79
N GLY A 107 10.41 6.93 9.94
CA GLY A 107 11.24 5.99 9.20
C GLY A 107 12.56 6.59 8.76
N THR A 108 13.56 5.72 8.59
CA THR A 108 14.87 6.05 8.01
C THR A 108 15.22 5.09 6.90
N ALA A 109 15.83 5.60 5.84
CA ALA A 109 16.37 4.82 4.74
C ALA A 109 17.52 5.56 4.05
N GLU A 110 18.45 4.82 3.44
CA GLU A 110 19.57 5.40 2.70
C GLU A 110 19.19 5.79 1.26
N GLY A 111 18.07 5.30 0.74
CA GLY A 111 17.67 5.45 -0.66
C GLY A 111 16.65 6.53 -0.89
N VAL A 112 15.44 6.12 -1.31
CA VAL A 112 14.31 7.01 -1.56
C VAL A 112 13.95 7.76 -0.29
N GLN A 113 13.66 9.06 -0.43
CA GLN A 113 13.46 9.97 0.71
C GLN A 113 12.04 9.89 1.30
N GLU A 114 11.22 8.94 0.83
CA GLU A 114 9.84 8.76 1.25
C GLU A 114 9.43 7.29 1.24
N TYR A 115 8.43 6.98 2.04
CA TYR A 115 7.71 5.72 2.01
C TYR A 115 6.22 5.98 2.22
N LYS A 116 5.40 4.98 2.02
CA LYS A 116 3.95 5.12 2.11
C LYS A 116 3.33 4.11 3.08
N ILE A 117 2.25 4.55 3.73
CA ILE A 117 1.35 3.71 4.50
C ILE A 117 -0.04 3.87 3.89
N ALA A 118 -0.65 2.75 3.48
CA ALA A 118 -1.97 2.71 2.84
C ALA A 118 -2.92 1.78 3.59
N LEU A 119 -4.22 2.08 3.57
CA LEU A 119 -5.26 1.28 4.20
C LEU A 119 -5.97 0.39 3.17
N TRP A 120 -6.24 -0.84 3.55
CA TRP A 120 -6.93 -1.84 2.74
C TRP A 120 -8.11 -2.42 3.52
N LYS A 121 -9.29 -2.44 2.92
CA LYS A 121 -10.50 -3.07 3.45
C LYS A 121 -10.53 -4.54 3.06
N LYS A 122 -10.86 -5.41 4.02
CA LYS A 122 -11.09 -6.83 3.76
C LYS A 122 -12.36 -7.02 2.94
N VAL A 123 -12.27 -7.79 1.88
CA VAL A 123 -13.39 -8.18 1.00
C VAL A 123 -13.35 -9.70 0.77
N ASP A 124 -14.40 -10.24 0.19
CA ASP A 124 -14.42 -11.65 -0.20
C ASP A 124 -13.32 -11.93 -1.22
N GLY A 125 -12.45 -12.88 -0.87
CA GLY A 125 -11.33 -13.29 -1.72
C GLY A 125 -10.08 -12.40 -1.63
N GLY A 126 -10.03 -11.35 -0.77
CA GLY A 126 -8.83 -10.54 -0.67
C GLY A 126 -8.94 -9.25 0.14
N ALA A 127 -8.30 -8.22 -0.36
CA ALA A 127 -8.35 -6.88 0.20
C ALA A 127 -8.50 -5.85 -0.93
N GLN A 128 -9.28 -4.81 -0.68
CA GLN A 128 -9.50 -3.68 -1.58
C GLN A 128 -8.84 -2.43 -0.99
N TYR A 129 -8.13 -1.68 -1.82
CA TYR A 129 -7.57 -0.39 -1.45
C TYR A 129 -8.70 0.59 -1.04
N VAL A 130 -8.47 1.35 0.01
CA VAL A 130 -9.37 2.43 0.44
C VAL A 130 -8.90 3.72 -0.22
N ASP A 131 -9.68 4.24 -1.16
CA ASP A 131 -9.33 5.42 -1.95
C ASP A 131 -8.95 6.61 -1.05
N GLY A 132 -7.87 7.30 -1.41
CA GLY A 132 -7.35 8.44 -0.65
C GLY A 132 -6.74 8.11 0.71
N SER A 133 -6.50 6.84 1.03
CA SER A 133 -5.97 6.42 2.34
C SER A 133 -4.44 6.34 2.41
N THR A 134 -3.72 6.65 1.34
CA THR A 134 -2.26 6.62 1.35
C THR A 134 -1.69 7.88 1.98
N GLY A 135 -0.87 7.72 3.01
CA GLY A 135 -0.02 8.79 3.57
C GLY A 135 1.42 8.60 3.14
N TYR A 136 2.03 9.69 2.63
CA TYR A 136 3.45 9.74 2.27
C TYR A 136 4.25 10.33 3.42
N ILE A 137 5.36 9.69 3.78
CA ILE A 137 6.15 9.98 4.97
C ILE A 137 7.62 10.09 4.57
N HIS A 138 8.31 11.15 5.00
CA HIS A 138 9.74 11.29 4.77
C HIS A 138 10.56 10.29 5.59
N THR A 139 11.72 9.89 5.06
CA THR A 139 12.65 8.92 5.68
C THR A 139 13.78 9.62 6.44
N ASP A 140 13.51 10.77 7.05
CA ASP A 140 14.47 11.59 7.80
C ASP A 140 14.54 11.26 9.30
N GLY A 141 13.74 10.29 9.76
CA GLY A 141 13.65 9.88 11.15
C GLY A 141 12.71 10.73 12.02
N SER A 142 12.11 11.78 11.49
CA SER A 142 11.11 12.59 12.18
C SER A 142 9.77 11.87 12.26
N ASN A 143 8.93 12.24 13.22
CA ASN A 143 7.57 11.75 13.32
C ASN A 143 6.65 12.55 12.40
N TYR A 144 5.82 11.83 11.67
CA TYR A 144 4.80 12.38 10.77
C TYR A 144 3.44 11.79 11.10
N ARG A 145 2.38 12.59 10.94
CA ARG A 145 1.00 12.19 11.24
C ARG A 145 0.08 12.50 10.07
N PHE A 146 -0.88 11.58 9.84
CA PHE A 146 -2.02 11.80 8.96
C PHE A 146 -3.24 11.04 9.47
N THR A 147 -4.44 11.43 8.99
CA THR A 147 -5.69 10.80 9.40
C THR A 147 -6.46 10.35 8.18
N ILE A 148 -6.96 9.12 8.22
CA ILE A 148 -7.85 8.53 7.23
C ILE A 148 -9.27 8.60 7.81
N GLY A 149 -10.19 9.23 7.11
CA GLY A 149 -11.59 9.37 7.51
C GLY A 149 -12.55 8.54 6.68
N VAL A 150 -13.85 8.66 7.01
CA VAL A 150 -14.96 8.00 6.29
C VAL A 150 -14.85 6.47 6.30
N LEU A 151 -14.39 5.91 7.41
CA LEU A 151 -14.26 4.46 7.60
C LEU A 151 -15.54 3.84 8.15
N ASP A 152 -15.79 2.59 7.79
CA ASP A 152 -16.91 1.79 8.28
C ASP A 152 -16.45 0.95 9.50
N PRO A 153 -16.93 1.22 10.73
CA PRO A 153 -16.51 0.49 11.92
C PRO A 153 -16.88 -1.01 11.89
N ALA A 154 -17.83 -1.42 11.04
CA ALA A 154 -18.18 -2.83 10.89
C ALA A 154 -17.21 -3.60 9.99
N ALA A 155 -16.36 -2.90 9.25
CA ALA A 155 -15.41 -3.51 8.32
C ALA A 155 -14.09 -3.88 9.03
N GLN A 156 -13.35 -4.80 8.40
CA GLN A 156 -11.98 -5.13 8.78
C GLN A 156 -11.00 -4.48 7.82
N TYR A 157 -9.92 -3.94 8.37
CA TYR A 157 -8.87 -3.23 7.64
C TYR A 157 -7.50 -3.77 7.97
N ARG A 158 -6.53 -3.54 7.08
CA ARG A 158 -5.09 -3.73 7.33
C ARG A 158 -4.31 -2.54 6.79
N LEU A 159 -3.18 -2.24 7.38
CA LEU A 159 -2.21 -1.31 6.83
C LEU A 159 -1.19 -2.05 5.98
N THR A 160 -0.77 -1.43 4.89
CA THR A 160 0.41 -1.81 4.10
C THR A 160 1.44 -0.71 4.23
N ILE A 161 2.62 -1.06 4.70
CA ILE A 161 3.79 -0.18 4.73
C ILE A 161 4.64 -0.55 3.52
N SER A 162 4.92 0.42 2.63
CA SER A 162 5.66 0.19 1.40
C SER A 162 6.78 1.21 1.22
N TYR A 163 7.97 0.70 0.94
CA TYR A 163 9.14 1.48 0.56
C TYR A 163 9.59 1.06 -0.84
N ASP A 164 9.49 1.99 -1.78
CA ASP A 164 9.72 1.72 -3.20
C ASP A 164 11.21 1.82 -3.54
N SER A 165 11.97 0.81 -3.11
CA SER A 165 13.38 0.66 -3.40
C SER A 165 13.73 -0.78 -3.73
N SER A 166 14.61 -0.99 -4.71
CA SER A 166 15.17 -2.30 -5.05
C SER A 166 16.49 -2.60 -4.34
N ARG A 167 17.07 -1.62 -3.64
CA ARG A 167 18.43 -1.71 -3.08
C ARG A 167 18.49 -1.46 -1.58
N TYR A 168 17.74 -0.49 -1.08
CA TYR A 168 17.80 -0.05 0.31
C TYR A 168 16.59 -0.53 1.08
N TYR A 169 16.69 -0.58 2.40
CA TYR A 169 15.64 -1.04 3.30
C TYR A 169 15.11 0.11 4.16
N LEU A 170 13.85 -0.01 4.56
CA LEU A 170 13.19 0.90 5.48
C LEU A 170 13.31 0.37 6.91
N TYR A 171 13.59 1.29 7.83
CA TYR A 171 13.63 1.08 9.28
C TYR A 171 12.74 2.12 9.96
N GLY A 172 12.00 1.71 11.00
CA GLY A 172 11.14 2.66 11.71
C GLY A 172 10.05 2.00 12.53
N MET A 173 9.05 2.81 12.88
CA MET A 173 7.89 2.38 13.65
C MET A 173 6.67 3.25 13.37
N PHE A 174 5.50 2.75 13.75
CA PHE A 174 4.26 3.51 13.67
C PHE A 174 3.33 3.18 14.86
N LYS A 175 2.39 4.08 15.10
CA LYS A 175 1.16 3.83 15.86
C LYS A 175 -0.05 4.23 15.02
N ALA A 176 -1.13 3.46 15.13
CA ALA A 176 -2.42 3.76 14.50
C ALA A 176 -3.50 3.75 15.58
N GLU A 177 -4.04 4.92 15.88
CA GLU A 177 -5.00 5.18 16.94
C GLU A 177 -6.42 5.18 16.39
N GLY A 178 -7.39 4.67 17.19
CA GLY A 178 -8.80 4.56 16.79
C GLY A 178 -9.19 3.16 16.34
N ILE A 179 -8.55 2.11 16.86
CA ILE A 179 -8.94 0.73 16.61
C ILE A 179 -9.70 0.13 17.79
N VAL A 180 -10.42 -0.95 17.54
CA VAL A 180 -11.04 -1.77 18.58
C VAL A 180 -9.94 -2.53 19.31
N GLY A 181 -9.88 -2.39 20.65
CA GLY A 181 -8.91 -3.06 21.53
C GLY A 181 -9.28 -4.49 21.87
#